data_2bcfad986ba8fa90bc4bf7f25a80b652
#
_entry.id   2bcfad986ba8fa90bc4bf7f25a80b652
#
_cell.length_a   1.000
_cell.length_b   1.000
_cell.length_c   1.000
_cell.angle_alpha   90.00
_cell.angle_beta   90.00
_cell.angle_gamma   90.00
#
_symmetry.space_group_name_H-M   'P 1'
#
loop_
_entity.id
_entity.type
_entity.pdbx_description
1 polymer ?
#
loop_
_entity_poly.entity_id
_entity_poly.type
_entity_poly.pdbx_seq_one_letter_code
_entity_poly.pdbx_strand_id
1 'polypeptide(L)'
;MIILEKEAHSSQFSLDGVFITHAHIGHYSGLIFFGREVMGSKRIPLYLMPEMENFIRSNGPWSQLVKLRNVEIKQLKVNKSIELSNVAITPFLVPHRDEFSETVGFSIRGPNRKAIFIPDINKWSEWDQSLIEVVKDSNYVLIDATFYKDGELPGRDMSKIPHPFVTESMSLLSKLPYRERGKVWFIHMNHTNPLLNVDSEESKFVKNKGFNIARRGDRFIL
;
A
#
# COMPACT_ATOMS: atom_id res chain seq x y z
N MET A 1 -3.01 -4.20 -3.17
CA MET A 1 -4.32 -4.52 -2.57
C MET A 1 -4.08 -5.31 -1.30
N ILE A 2 -4.57 -4.83 -0.18
CA ILE A 2 -4.61 -5.58 1.08
C ILE A 2 -5.95 -6.31 1.13
N ILE A 3 -5.93 -7.61 1.39
CA ILE A 3 -7.13 -8.40 1.64
C ILE A 3 -7.19 -8.64 3.14
N LEU A 4 -8.27 -8.20 3.77
CA LEU A 4 -8.60 -8.55 5.15
C LEU A 4 -9.43 -9.83 5.10
N GLU A 5 -8.82 -10.95 5.47
CA GLU A 5 -9.51 -12.23 5.56
C GLU A 5 -10.13 -12.38 6.94
N LYS A 6 -11.44 -12.64 7.01
CA LYS A 6 -12.04 -13.33 8.13
C LYS A 6 -11.79 -14.83 7.97
N GLU A 7 -11.57 -15.55 9.05
CA GLU A 7 -11.62 -17.01 9.01
C GLU A 7 -12.98 -17.44 8.44
N ALA A 8 -12.97 -17.80 7.17
CA ALA A 8 -14.17 -18.17 6.48
C ALA A 8 -14.48 -19.65 6.75
N HIS A 9 -15.45 -19.92 7.60
CA HIS A 9 -16.08 -21.23 7.69
C HIS A 9 -17.13 -21.46 6.58
N SER A 10 -17.15 -20.65 5.52
CA SER A 10 -18.06 -20.83 4.39
C SER A 10 -17.32 -20.75 3.06
N SER A 11 -17.74 -21.54 2.10
CA SER A 11 -17.26 -21.64 0.72
C SER A 11 -17.51 -20.37 -0.13
N GLN A 12 -17.98 -19.29 0.46
CA GLN A 12 -18.32 -18.05 -0.23
C GLN A 12 -17.31 -16.96 0.17
N PHE A 13 -16.42 -16.60 -0.76
CA PHE A 13 -15.49 -15.49 -0.61
C PHE A 13 -16.28 -14.18 -0.45
N SER A 14 -16.14 -13.52 0.71
CA SER A 14 -16.78 -12.24 1.01
C SER A 14 -15.70 -11.19 1.24
N LEU A 15 -15.76 -10.08 0.49
CA LEU A 15 -14.93 -8.90 0.70
C LEU A 15 -15.71 -7.89 1.54
N ASP A 16 -15.19 -7.51 2.69
CA ASP A 16 -15.74 -6.44 3.53
C ASP A 16 -15.51 -5.04 2.91
N GLY A 17 -14.54 -4.94 1.99
CA GLY A 17 -14.28 -3.73 1.22
C GLY A 17 -12.92 -3.70 0.53
N VAL A 18 -12.77 -2.72 -0.35
CA VAL A 18 -11.53 -2.42 -1.07
C VAL A 18 -11.16 -0.97 -0.81
N PHE A 19 -9.92 -0.72 -0.41
CA PHE A 19 -9.37 0.61 -0.15
C PHE A 19 -8.34 0.93 -1.24
N ILE A 20 -8.50 2.05 -1.93
CA ILE A 20 -7.57 2.50 -2.98
C ILE A 20 -6.72 3.63 -2.42
N THR A 21 -5.42 3.55 -2.67
CA THR A 21 -4.45 4.56 -2.22
C THR A 21 -4.45 5.80 -3.10
N HIS A 22 -4.47 5.64 -4.42
CA HIS A 22 -4.42 6.74 -5.40
C HIS A 22 -4.69 6.25 -6.83
N ALA A 23 -4.77 7.19 -7.79
CA ALA A 23 -5.17 6.96 -9.18
C ALA A 23 -4.00 6.68 -10.15
N HIS A 24 -2.93 5.99 -9.73
CA HIS A 24 -1.99 5.40 -10.67
C HIS A 24 -2.44 4.01 -11.10
N ILE A 25 -2.30 3.68 -12.38
CA ILE A 25 -2.98 2.54 -13.02
C ILE A 25 -2.71 1.20 -12.32
N GLY A 26 -1.52 0.99 -11.80
CA GLY A 26 -1.13 -0.23 -11.06
C GLY A 26 -1.92 -0.42 -9.76
N HIS A 27 -2.52 0.64 -9.21
CA HIS A 27 -3.17 0.63 -7.90
C HIS A 27 -4.68 0.45 -7.95
N TYR A 28 -5.32 0.65 -9.11
CA TYR A 28 -6.77 0.52 -9.26
C TYR A 28 -7.24 -0.34 -10.44
N SER A 29 -6.33 -0.70 -11.36
CA SER A 29 -6.69 -1.49 -12.55
C SER A 29 -7.39 -2.82 -12.21
N GLY A 30 -7.04 -3.44 -11.09
CA GLY A 30 -7.67 -4.68 -10.61
C GLY A 30 -9.17 -4.57 -10.32
N LEU A 31 -9.72 -3.37 -10.18
CA LEU A 31 -11.16 -3.16 -10.01
C LEU A 31 -11.98 -3.69 -11.19
N ILE A 32 -11.39 -3.75 -12.38
CA ILE A 32 -12.08 -4.23 -13.60
C ILE A 32 -12.63 -5.65 -13.41
N PHE A 33 -12.00 -6.47 -12.56
CA PHE A 33 -12.44 -7.84 -12.30
C PHE A 33 -13.78 -7.92 -11.56
N PHE A 34 -14.23 -6.86 -10.89
CA PHE A 34 -15.56 -6.82 -10.29
C PHE A 34 -16.70 -6.66 -11.31
N GLY A 35 -16.36 -6.30 -12.55
CA GLY A 35 -17.31 -6.09 -13.64
C GLY A 35 -18.11 -7.34 -14.02
N ARG A 36 -19.20 -7.11 -14.75
CA ARG A 36 -20.14 -8.14 -15.19
C ARG A 36 -19.50 -9.19 -16.12
N GLU A 37 -18.40 -8.81 -16.80
CA GLU A 37 -17.70 -9.68 -17.73
C GLU A 37 -16.80 -10.72 -17.03
N VAL A 38 -16.55 -10.55 -15.72
CA VAL A 38 -15.69 -11.45 -14.91
C VAL A 38 -16.48 -11.96 -13.71
N MET A 39 -16.48 -11.22 -12.59
CA MET A 39 -17.10 -11.67 -11.32
C MET A 39 -18.59 -11.31 -11.24
N GLY A 40 -19.04 -10.29 -11.95
CA GLY A 40 -20.40 -9.76 -11.80
C GLY A 40 -20.75 -9.43 -10.36
N SER A 41 -19.80 -8.87 -9.62
CA SER A 41 -19.92 -8.60 -8.20
C SER A 41 -21.12 -7.70 -7.90
N LYS A 42 -21.63 -7.77 -6.67
CA LYS A 42 -22.78 -6.97 -6.24
C LYS A 42 -22.40 -6.14 -5.02
N ARG A 43 -22.33 -4.81 -5.23
CA ARG A 43 -22.19 -3.79 -4.17
C ARG A 43 -20.97 -4.00 -3.26
N ILE A 44 -19.82 -4.43 -3.82
CA ILE A 44 -18.58 -4.49 -3.03
C ILE A 44 -18.26 -3.08 -2.52
N PRO A 45 -18.10 -2.86 -1.20
CA PRO A 45 -17.74 -1.56 -0.67
C PRO A 45 -16.38 -1.11 -1.21
N LEU A 46 -16.34 0.07 -1.83
CA LEU A 46 -15.14 0.66 -2.40
C LEU A 46 -14.84 1.97 -1.68
N TYR A 47 -13.82 1.96 -0.83
CA TYR A 47 -13.44 3.09 0.02
C TYR A 47 -12.43 3.98 -0.71
N LEU A 48 -12.82 5.23 -0.99
CA LEU A 48 -12.08 6.17 -1.83
C LEU A 48 -11.97 7.53 -1.18
N MET A 49 -10.82 8.18 -1.38
CA MET A 49 -10.69 9.61 -1.14
C MET A 49 -11.51 10.42 -2.17
N PRO A 50 -11.88 11.68 -1.90
CA PRO A 50 -12.80 12.44 -2.74
C PRO A 50 -12.38 12.58 -4.21
N GLU A 51 -11.09 12.87 -4.50
CA GLU A 51 -10.62 13.00 -5.88
C GLU A 51 -10.55 11.64 -6.57
N MET A 52 -10.16 10.59 -5.84
CA MET A 52 -10.19 9.22 -6.34
C MET A 52 -11.62 8.76 -6.66
N GLU A 53 -12.62 9.14 -5.86
CA GLU A 53 -14.04 8.90 -6.17
C GLU A 53 -14.43 9.59 -7.47
N ASN A 54 -14.08 10.88 -7.62
CA ASN A 54 -14.36 11.63 -8.84
C ASN A 54 -13.69 10.97 -10.05
N PHE A 55 -12.43 10.55 -9.92
CA PHE A 55 -11.71 9.84 -10.97
C PHE A 55 -12.44 8.57 -11.41
N ILE A 56 -12.86 7.71 -10.49
CA ILE A 56 -13.58 6.45 -10.80
C ILE A 56 -14.92 6.73 -11.47
N ARG A 57 -15.67 7.75 -11.02
CA ARG A 57 -16.97 8.09 -11.59
C ARG A 57 -16.89 8.69 -13.00
N SER A 58 -15.79 9.40 -13.29
CA SER A 58 -15.62 10.15 -14.54
C SER A 58 -14.95 9.35 -15.64
N ASN A 59 -14.30 8.21 -15.33
CA ASN A 59 -13.52 7.46 -16.30
C ASN A 59 -14.08 6.05 -16.56
N GLY A 60 -14.29 5.71 -17.83
CA GLY A 60 -14.54 4.34 -18.25
C GLY A 60 -13.26 3.50 -18.26
N PRO A 61 -13.35 2.18 -18.04
CA PRO A 61 -14.56 1.41 -17.76
C PRO A 61 -14.97 1.42 -16.27
N TRP A 62 -14.21 2.01 -15.35
CA TRP A 62 -14.48 1.96 -13.90
C TRP A 62 -15.82 2.61 -13.52
N SER A 63 -16.23 3.68 -14.21
CA SER A 63 -17.55 4.31 -13.99
C SER A 63 -18.71 3.33 -14.24
N GLN A 64 -18.51 2.33 -15.10
CA GLN A 64 -19.51 1.29 -15.35
C GLN A 64 -19.73 0.41 -14.11
N LEU A 65 -18.67 0.12 -13.35
CA LEU A 65 -18.76 -0.67 -12.11
C LEU A 65 -19.70 0.00 -11.09
N VAL A 66 -19.66 1.33 -11.02
CA VAL A 66 -20.53 2.12 -10.15
C VAL A 66 -21.96 2.13 -10.69
N LYS A 67 -22.14 2.40 -11.99
CA LYS A 67 -23.46 2.44 -12.66
C LYS A 67 -24.20 1.10 -12.54
N LEU A 68 -23.49 -0.01 -12.71
CA LEU A 68 -24.04 -1.37 -12.62
C LEU A 68 -24.13 -1.90 -11.19
N ARG A 69 -23.72 -1.10 -10.21
CA ARG A 69 -23.67 -1.49 -8.79
C ARG A 69 -22.82 -2.74 -8.53
N ASN A 70 -21.77 -2.94 -9.32
CA ASN A 70 -20.75 -3.95 -8.99
C ASN A 70 -19.99 -3.55 -7.75
N VAL A 71 -19.72 -2.24 -7.60
CA VAL A 71 -19.13 -1.64 -6.40
C VAL A 71 -20.05 -0.56 -5.83
N GLU A 72 -19.93 -0.30 -4.54
CA GLU A 72 -20.61 0.80 -3.83
C GLU A 72 -19.57 1.69 -3.16
N ILE A 73 -19.47 2.95 -3.64
CA ILE A 73 -18.46 3.87 -3.11
C ILE A 73 -18.81 4.30 -1.69
N LYS A 74 -17.81 4.27 -0.83
CA LYS A 74 -17.80 4.79 0.54
C LYS A 74 -16.69 5.83 0.63
N GLN A 75 -17.06 7.08 0.84
CA GLN A 75 -16.09 8.17 0.87
C GLN A 75 -15.23 8.13 2.13
N LEU A 76 -13.93 8.23 1.95
CA LEU A 76 -12.95 8.41 3.01
C LEU A 76 -12.74 9.89 3.35
N LYS A 77 -12.23 10.14 4.54
CA LYS A 77 -11.75 11.45 4.98
C LYS A 77 -10.40 11.31 5.68
N VAL A 78 -9.48 12.18 5.36
CA VAL A 78 -8.14 12.20 5.99
C VAL A 78 -8.26 12.12 7.51
N ASN A 79 -7.48 11.24 8.13
CA ASN A 79 -7.41 11.03 9.57
C ASN A 79 -8.75 10.65 10.24
N LYS A 80 -9.72 10.11 9.48
CA LYS A 80 -10.96 9.56 10.03
C LYS A 80 -10.99 8.05 9.82
N SER A 81 -11.15 7.33 10.90
CA SER A 81 -11.19 5.86 10.90
C SER A 81 -12.51 5.34 10.33
N ILE A 82 -12.41 4.25 9.59
CA ILE A 82 -13.53 3.38 9.20
C ILE A 82 -13.39 2.08 10.00
N GLU A 83 -14.44 1.72 10.71
CA GLU A 83 -14.51 0.47 11.46
C GLU A 83 -15.03 -0.65 10.56
N LEU A 84 -14.26 -1.72 10.42
CA LEU A 84 -14.65 -2.96 9.74
C LEU A 84 -14.44 -4.13 10.69
N SER A 85 -15.54 -4.68 11.23
CA SER A 85 -15.46 -5.74 12.22
C SER A 85 -14.65 -5.31 13.46
N ASN A 86 -13.44 -5.86 13.63
CA ASN A 86 -12.53 -5.56 14.73
C ASN A 86 -11.27 -4.79 14.28
N VAL A 87 -11.31 -4.19 13.08
CA VAL A 87 -10.18 -3.45 12.51
C VAL A 87 -10.61 -2.03 12.19
N ALA A 88 -9.84 -1.05 12.67
CA ALA A 88 -9.99 0.36 12.32
C ALA A 88 -8.99 0.73 11.22
N ILE A 89 -9.46 1.29 10.10
CA ILE A 89 -8.63 1.72 8.97
C ILE A 89 -8.71 3.23 8.83
N THR A 90 -7.58 3.89 8.92
CA THR A 90 -7.46 5.35 8.89
C THR A 90 -6.56 5.78 7.73
N PRO A 91 -7.07 6.50 6.72
CA PRO A 91 -6.25 7.08 5.67
C PRO A 91 -5.48 8.30 6.20
N PHE A 92 -4.25 8.46 5.75
CA PHE A 92 -3.43 9.67 5.96
C PHE A 92 -2.73 10.05 4.66
N LEU A 93 -2.53 11.34 4.42
CA LEU A 93 -1.86 11.82 3.21
C LEU A 93 -0.38 11.46 3.23
N VAL A 94 0.14 11.13 2.05
CA VAL A 94 1.57 10.99 1.78
C VAL A 94 1.93 11.80 0.53
N PRO A 95 3.11 12.43 0.47
CA PRO A 95 3.53 13.14 -0.73
C PRO A 95 3.74 12.16 -1.88
N HIS A 96 3.11 12.42 -3.01
CA HIS A 96 3.33 11.69 -4.25
C HIS A 96 2.89 12.56 -5.45
N ARG A 97 2.96 12.01 -6.66
CA ARG A 97 2.47 12.68 -7.86
C ARG A 97 0.95 12.56 -7.91
N ASP A 98 0.25 13.60 -7.50
CA ASP A 98 -1.20 13.64 -7.34
C ASP A 98 -1.89 14.15 -8.63
N GLU A 99 -1.51 13.61 -9.82
CA GLU A 99 -2.03 14.08 -11.11
C GLU A 99 -3.53 13.85 -11.26
N PHE A 100 -4.08 12.81 -10.61
CA PHE A 100 -5.48 12.40 -10.79
C PHE A 100 -6.25 12.24 -9.48
N SER A 101 -5.56 12.11 -8.36
CA SER A 101 -6.18 11.99 -7.03
C SER A 101 -5.17 12.25 -5.93
N GLU A 102 -5.67 12.47 -4.73
CA GLU A 102 -4.85 12.43 -3.52
C GLU A 102 -4.17 11.07 -3.38
N THR A 103 -2.96 11.04 -2.80
CA THR A 103 -2.29 9.80 -2.43
C THR A 103 -2.34 9.61 -0.92
N VAL A 104 -2.78 8.41 -0.48
CA VAL A 104 -2.86 8.06 0.94
C VAL A 104 -2.13 6.77 1.27
N GLY A 105 -1.55 6.73 2.45
CA GLY A 105 -1.26 5.52 3.20
C GLY A 105 -2.41 5.17 4.13
N PHE A 106 -2.36 3.98 4.72
CA PHE A 106 -3.35 3.51 5.68
C PHE A 106 -2.71 3.06 6.99
N SER A 107 -3.25 3.55 8.10
CA SER A 107 -3.04 2.96 9.42
C SER A 107 -4.15 1.94 9.66
N ILE A 108 -3.76 0.69 9.95
CA ILE A 108 -4.67 -0.43 10.14
C ILE A 108 -4.46 -0.92 11.57
N ARG A 109 -5.43 -0.67 12.44
CA ARG A 109 -5.37 -1.03 13.86
C ARG A 109 -6.33 -2.18 14.14
N GLY A 110 -5.81 -3.30 14.53
CA GLY A 110 -6.58 -4.41 15.08
C GLY A 110 -6.66 -4.35 16.61
N PRO A 111 -7.19 -5.40 17.25
CA PRO A 111 -7.33 -5.46 18.70
C PRO A 111 -6.01 -5.34 19.47
N ASN A 112 -4.93 -5.90 18.93
CA ASN A 112 -3.66 -6.02 19.63
C ASN A 112 -2.50 -5.29 18.95
N ARG A 113 -2.58 -5.05 17.64
CA ARG A 113 -1.45 -4.56 16.85
C ARG A 113 -1.89 -3.55 15.80
N LYS A 114 -0.92 -2.76 15.36
CA LYS A 114 -1.08 -1.72 14.35
C LYS A 114 -0.13 -1.99 13.19
N ALA A 115 -0.66 -1.96 11.97
CA ALA A 115 0.10 -1.94 10.74
C ALA A 115 -0.01 -0.58 10.05
N ILE A 116 1.07 -0.16 9.39
CA ILE A 116 1.11 0.98 8.49
C ILE A 116 1.36 0.46 7.08
N PHE A 117 0.64 0.98 6.11
CA PHE A 117 0.74 0.60 4.71
C PHE A 117 0.95 1.84 3.84
N ILE A 118 2.15 1.98 3.28
CA ILE A 118 2.57 3.09 2.41
C ILE A 118 3.22 2.45 1.17
N PRO A 119 2.43 2.02 0.17
CA PRO A 119 2.97 1.33 -1.00
C PRO A 119 3.68 2.27 -1.97
N ASP A 120 3.31 3.55 -1.95
CA ASP A 120 3.82 4.53 -2.88
C ASP A 120 3.95 5.89 -2.21
N ILE A 121 5.11 6.50 -2.31
CA ILE A 121 5.43 7.79 -1.67
C ILE A 121 6.61 8.45 -2.40
N ASN A 122 6.71 9.77 -2.33
CA ASN A 122 7.91 10.52 -2.67
C ASN A 122 9.01 10.35 -1.60
N LYS A 123 10.13 11.06 -1.75
CA LYS A 123 11.22 11.01 -0.77
C LYS A 123 10.72 11.29 0.64
N TRP A 124 11.24 10.54 1.63
CA TRP A 124 10.88 10.69 3.04
C TRP A 124 11.07 12.12 3.58
N SER A 125 11.98 12.89 2.96
CA SER A 125 12.19 14.31 3.31
C SER A 125 11.04 15.24 2.92
N GLU A 126 10.16 14.80 2.03
CA GLU A 126 8.99 15.55 1.60
C GLU A 126 7.75 15.26 2.47
N TRP A 127 7.81 14.19 3.28
CA TRP A 127 6.72 13.83 4.17
C TRP A 127 6.78 14.64 5.47
N ASP A 128 5.65 15.14 5.91
CA ASP A 128 5.51 15.94 7.14
C ASP A 128 5.61 15.11 8.44
N GLN A 129 5.63 13.78 8.32
CA GLN A 129 5.79 12.85 9.43
C GLN A 129 7.16 12.18 9.43
N SER A 130 7.63 11.80 10.62
CA SER A 130 8.87 11.06 10.77
C SER A 130 8.65 9.55 10.58
N LEU A 131 9.26 8.95 9.55
CA LEU A 131 9.22 7.50 9.38
C LEU A 131 9.76 6.75 10.61
N ILE A 132 10.77 7.33 11.29
CA ILE A 132 11.34 6.75 12.52
C ILE A 132 10.28 6.64 13.62
N GLU A 133 9.50 7.71 13.83
CA GLU A 133 8.44 7.70 14.86
C GLU A 133 7.28 6.78 14.46
N VAL A 134 6.94 6.74 13.16
CA VAL A 134 5.94 5.79 12.64
C VAL A 134 6.35 4.34 12.90
N VAL A 135 7.62 3.99 12.71
CA VAL A 135 8.13 2.64 13.01
C VAL A 135 8.04 2.33 14.50
N LYS A 136 8.43 3.27 15.37
CA LYS A 136 8.34 3.10 16.83
C LYS A 136 6.91 2.85 17.30
N ASP A 137 5.94 3.61 16.76
CA ASP A 137 4.51 3.58 17.15
C ASP A 137 3.71 2.46 16.46
N SER A 138 4.35 1.54 15.79
CA SER A 138 3.69 0.48 15.02
C SER A 138 4.29 -0.90 15.28
N ASN A 139 3.57 -1.94 14.88
CA ASN A 139 4.03 -3.33 14.95
C ASN A 139 4.50 -3.85 13.57
N TYR A 140 3.87 -3.38 12.50
CA TYR A 140 4.24 -3.68 11.13
C TYR A 140 4.21 -2.39 10.31
N VAL A 141 5.25 -2.17 9.49
CA VAL A 141 5.36 -0.98 8.65
C VAL A 141 5.75 -1.41 7.25
N LEU A 142 4.76 -1.48 6.37
CA LEU A 142 4.90 -1.89 4.97
C LEU A 142 5.13 -0.64 4.14
N ILE A 143 6.32 -0.49 3.57
CA ILE A 143 6.76 0.73 2.89
C ILE A 143 7.23 0.49 1.47
N ASP A 144 7.16 1.55 0.69
CA ASP A 144 7.62 1.62 -0.70
C ASP A 144 9.06 1.12 -0.85
N ALA A 145 9.24 0.25 -1.81
CA ALA A 145 10.51 -0.30 -2.25
C ALA A 145 10.56 -0.41 -3.79
N THR A 146 9.97 0.56 -4.49
CA THR A 146 9.89 0.54 -5.96
C THR A 146 11.26 0.27 -6.58
N PHE A 147 12.29 0.97 -6.12
CA PHE A 147 13.68 0.77 -6.57
C PHE A 147 14.62 0.48 -5.40
N TYR A 148 15.60 -0.38 -5.64
CA TYR A 148 16.58 -0.74 -4.63
C TYR A 148 17.60 0.38 -4.37
N LYS A 149 18.20 0.89 -5.46
CA LYS A 149 19.23 1.95 -5.41
C LYS A 149 19.27 2.76 -6.70
N ASP A 150 20.02 3.86 -6.67
CA ASP A 150 20.35 4.60 -7.89
C ASP A 150 21.05 3.72 -8.92
N GLY A 151 20.84 4.03 -10.22
CA GLY A 151 21.42 3.29 -11.34
C GLY A 151 20.73 1.95 -11.65
N GLU A 152 19.62 1.60 -10.99
CA GLU A 152 18.85 0.37 -11.28
C GLU A 152 18.25 0.37 -12.70
N LEU A 153 17.93 1.54 -13.25
CA LEU A 153 17.44 1.69 -14.62
C LEU A 153 18.54 2.25 -15.52
N PRO A 154 19.19 1.43 -16.37
CA PRO A 154 20.23 1.90 -17.27
C PRO A 154 19.76 3.01 -18.21
N GLY A 155 20.54 4.07 -18.35
CA GLY A 155 20.23 5.19 -19.25
C GLY A 155 19.14 6.16 -18.76
N ARG A 156 18.59 5.96 -17.54
CA ARG A 156 17.61 6.86 -16.94
C ARG A 156 18.23 7.63 -15.77
N ASP A 157 18.02 8.93 -15.76
CA ASP A 157 18.34 9.77 -14.60
C ASP A 157 17.37 9.47 -13.45
N MET A 158 17.82 8.62 -12.53
CA MET A 158 16.98 8.17 -11.42
C MET A 158 16.87 9.22 -10.30
N SER A 159 17.65 10.29 -10.31
CA SER A 159 17.47 11.40 -9.37
C SER A 159 16.12 12.12 -9.55
N LYS A 160 15.53 12.01 -10.73
CA LYS A 160 14.21 12.54 -11.06
C LYS A 160 13.05 11.62 -10.68
N ILE A 161 13.34 10.42 -10.17
CA ILE A 161 12.34 9.47 -9.72
C ILE A 161 12.02 9.80 -8.27
N PRO A 162 10.75 10.11 -7.94
CA PRO A 162 10.42 10.64 -6.62
C PRO A 162 10.47 9.59 -5.50
N HIS A 163 10.38 8.27 -5.83
CA HIS A 163 10.38 7.21 -4.83
C HIS A 163 11.64 7.17 -3.97
N PRO A 164 11.54 6.89 -2.66
CA PRO A 164 12.71 6.60 -1.85
C PRO A 164 13.31 5.26 -2.28
N PHE A 165 14.62 5.19 -2.45
CA PHE A 165 15.27 3.91 -2.66
C PHE A 165 15.26 3.07 -1.37
N VAL A 166 15.29 1.74 -1.53
CA VAL A 166 15.43 0.83 -0.38
C VAL A 166 16.68 1.20 0.43
N THR A 167 17.78 1.50 -0.23
CA THR A 167 19.05 1.91 0.42
C THR A 167 18.91 3.22 1.21
N GLU A 168 18.11 4.19 0.74
CA GLU A 168 17.82 5.44 1.45
C GLU A 168 16.97 5.17 2.69
N SER A 169 15.90 4.37 2.55
CA SER A 169 15.03 3.97 3.66
C SER A 169 15.81 3.22 4.74
N MET A 170 16.67 2.28 4.34
CA MET A 170 17.56 1.56 5.26
C MET A 170 18.55 2.48 5.98
N SER A 171 19.13 3.44 5.27
CA SER A 171 20.06 4.42 5.83
C SER A 171 19.36 5.28 6.89
N LEU A 172 18.17 5.82 6.58
CA LEU A 172 17.36 6.60 7.50
C LEU A 172 17.04 5.81 8.79
N LEU A 173 16.62 4.56 8.61
CA LEU A 173 16.19 3.68 9.70
C LEU A 173 17.34 2.96 10.41
N SER A 174 18.58 3.10 9.93
CA SER A 174 19.77 2.46 10.56
C SER A 174 20.01 2.94 11.99
N LYS A 175 19.51 4.13 12.35
CA LYS A 175 19.54 4.70 13.71
C LYS A 175 18.67 3.93 14.73
N LEU A 176 17.72 3.13 14.24
CA LEU A 176 16.86 2.32 15.09
C LEU A 176 17.54 1.03 15.54
N PRO A 177 17.23 0.51 16.74
CA PRO A 177 17.65 -0.81 17.17
C PRO A 177 17.22 -1.91 16.19
N TYR A 178 17.95 -3.02 16.14
CA TYR A 178 17.67 -4.17 15.27
C TYR A 178 16.20 -4.65 15.38
N ARG A 179 15.67 -4.70 16.61
CA ARG A 179 14.29 -5.10 16.89
C ARG A 179 13.27 -4.17 16.22
N GLU A 180 13.52 -2.87 16.22
CA GLU A 180 12.62 -1.89 15.59
C GLU A 180 12.66 -2.01 14.06
N ARG A 181 13.86 -2.22 13.49
CA ARG A 181 14.01 -2.47 12.05
C ARG A 181 13.25 -3.69 11.58
N GLY A 182 13.13 -4.72 12.41
CA GLY A 182 12.35 -5.93 12.14
C GLY A 182 10.83 -5.72 11.99
N LYS A 183 10.31 -4.53 12.31
CA LYS A 183 8.93 -4.14 12.03
C LYS A 183 8.70 -3.70 10.58
N VAL A 184 9.78 -3.36 9.86
CA VAL A 184 9.74 -2.77 8.51
C VAL A 184 9.73 -3.87 7.44
N TRP A 185 8.81 -3.77 6.50
CA TRP A 185 8.58 -4.68 5.40
C TRP A 185 8.59 -3.91 4.08
N PHE A 186 9.53 -4.21 3.21
CA PHE A 186 9.61 -3.63 1.87
C PHE A 186 8.59 -4.27 0.93
N ILE A 187 7.78 -3.43 0.26
CA ILE A 187 6.71 -3.81 -0.68
C ILE A 187 6.82 -3.02 -1.98
N HIS A 188 5.92 -3.25 -2.94
CA HIS A 188 5.77 -2.42 -4.14
C HIS A 188 7.01 -2.38 -5.06
N MET A 189 7.69 -3.50 -5.22
CA MET A 189 8.92 -3.59 -6.01
C MET A 189 8.66 -3.53 -7.52
N ASN A 190 9.40 -2.66 -8.24
CA ASN A 190 9.44 -2.67 -9.69
C ASN A 190 10.04 -4.00 -10.20
N HIS A 191 9.73 -4.37 -11.45
CA HIS A 191 10.23 -5.61 -12.06
C HIS A 191 11.76 -5.70 -12.19
N THR A 192 12.46 -4.57 -12.12
CA THR A 192 13.94 -4.51 -12.12
C THR A 192 14.55 -4.68 -10.73
N ASN A 193 13.74 -4.56 -9.67
CA ASN A 193 14.26 -4.54 -8.31
C ASN A 193 14.84 -5.90 -7.90
N PRO A 194 16.12 -5.97 -7.50
CA PRO A 194 16.78 -7.22 -7.13
C PRO A 194 16.14 -7.92 -5.92
N LEU A 195 15.35 -7.20 -5.11
CA LEU A 195 14.63 -7.79 -3.98
C LEU A 195 13.53 -8.77 -4.41
N LEU A 196 13.11 -8.79 -5.69
CA LEU A 196 12.21 -9.82 -6.20
C LEU A 196 12.83 -11.21 -6.15
N ASN A 197 14.15 -11.30 -6.30
CA ASN A 197 14.88 -12.56 -6.12
C ASN A 197 15.28 -12.75 -4.65
N VAL A 198 14.74 -13.79 -4.02
CA VAL A 198 14.99 -14.08 -2.58
C VAL A 198 16.45 -14.42 -2.30
N ASP A 199 17.18 -14.92 -3.29
CA ASP A 199 18.57 -15.38 -3.19
C ASP A 199 19.59 -14.32 -3.64
N SER A 200 19.12 -13.13 -4.07
CA SER A 200 20.02 -12.04 -4.44
C SER A 200 20.87 -11.57 -3.24
N GLU A 201 22.03 -11.04 -3.51
CA GLU A 201 22.90 -10.48 -2.48
C GLU A 201 22.22 -9.28 -1.77
N GLU A 202 21.45 -8.50 -2.53
CA GLU A 202 20.65 -7.40 -2.00
C GLU A 202 19.58 -7.89 -1.02
N SER A 203 18.86 -8.96 -1.35
CA SER A 203 17.86 -9.56 -0.45
C SER A 203 18.49 -10.09 0.84
N LYS A 204 19.63 -10.75 0.73
CA LYS A 204 20.41 -11.21 1.89
C LYS A 204 20.90 -10.03 2.72
N PHE A 205 21.41 -8.98 2.07
CA PHE A 205 21.87 -7.77 2.75
C PHE A 205 20.75 -7.07 3.53
N VAL A 206 19.57 -6.88 2.94
CA VAL A 206 18.39 -6.30 3.59
C VAL A 206 18.03 -7.08 4.85
N LYS A 207 17.93 -8.41 4.75
CA LYS A 207 17.62 -9.29 5.89
C LYS A 207 18.69 -9.23 6.97
N ASN A 208 19.97 -9.26 6.60
CA ASN A 208 21.09 -9.16 7.55
C ASN A 208 21.11 -7.83 8.31
N LYS A 209 20.56 -6.75 7.71
CA LYS A 209 20.40 -5.45 8.38
C LYS A 209 19.15 -5.38 9.28
N GLY A 210 18.39 -6.46 9.37
CA GLY A 210 17.22 -6.59 10.27
C GLY A 210 15.91 -6.11 9.67
N PHE A 211 15.83 -5.90 8.36
CA PHE A 211 14.62 -5.56 7.65
C PHE A 211 13.96 -6.78 7.01
N ASN A 212 12.69 -6.66 6.65
CA ASN A 212 11.95 -7.71 5.96
C ASN A 212 11.61 -7.30 4.52
N ILE A 213 11.38 -8.32 3.70
CA ILE A 213 10.91 -8.15 2.33
C ILE A 213 9.62 -8.96 2.23
N ALA A 214 8.50 -8.28 1.99
CA ALA A 214 7.20 -8.95 1.93
C ALA A 214 7.08 -9.87 0.71
N ARG A 215 6.42 -10.98 0.89
CA ARG A 215 6.15 -11.98 -0.13
C ARG A 215 4.67 -12.29 -0.22
N ARG A 216 4.25 -12.81 -1.37
CA ARG A 216 2.90 -13.30 -1.53
C ARG A 216 2.63 -14.41 -0.50
N GLY A 217 1.56 -14.26 0.26
CA GLY A 217 1.16 -15.20 1.28
C GLY A 217 1.62 -14.86 2.70
N ASP A 218 2.45 -13.80 2.88
CA ASP A 218 2.76 -13.32 4.22
C ASP A 218 1.50 -12.84 4.94
N ARG A 219 1.38 -13.16 6.23
CA ARG A 219 0.24 -12.84 7.08
C ARG A 219 0.67 -11.97 8.25
N PHE A 220 -0.10 -10.92 8.51
CA PHE A 220 0.11 -10.00 9.63
C PHE A 220 -1.08 -10.12 10.59
N ILE A 221 -0.81 -10.55 11.80
CA ILE A 221 -1.83 -10.66 12.84
C ILE A 221 -1.96 -9.31 13.54
N LEU A 222 -3.15 -8.73 13.54
CA LEU A 222 -3.46 -7.41 14.09
C LEU A 222 -4.17 -7.45 15.44
#